data_0563d32f46f54e092cc4b2b4051a69dc
#
_entry.id   0563d32f46f54e092cc4b2b4051a69dc
#
_cell.length_a   1.000
_cell.length_b   1.000
_cell.length_c   1.000
_cell.angle_alpha   90.00
_cell.angle_beta   90.00
_cell.angle_gamma   90.00
#
_symmetry.space_group_name_H-M   'P 1'
#
loop_
_entity.id
_entity.type
_entity.pdbx_description
1 polymer ?
#
loop_
_entity_poly.entity_id
_entity_poly.type
_entity_poly.pdbx_seq_one_letter_code
_entity_poly.pdbx_strand_id
1 'polypeptide(L)'
;MKFRKHVALDSSARSLLALALLLSASGVAPSRATRAQDDDVISVNSDLVVLNVTATDGKGAYVHGLKRGDFKVIEDGHEQQITNFGEEETPFAVALLIDISGSMEGRITLARAAAIRFLDGLRENDVAAVYSFHSEVGQVQEFSNERDLAPRAFALHATGMTVLNDAIVEASKDLARRPEKRRAILVLSDGADTSSHATSDKALAAALAANATIYAVDMGEHTGGGAAAIDAMASSAALKNFAAKSGGRYVSTPGGEAMRQAFAGIVEELSNQYTVGYRPTNRAHDGRWRAINVEVARAGVLARTRHGYRLAKS
;
A
#
# COMPACT_ATOMS: atom_id res chain seq x y z
N MET A 1 77.50 19.32 17.39
CA MET A 1 78.03 19.42 18.76
C MET A 1 77.21 18.48 19.61
N LYS A 2 77.74 17.25 19.84
CA LYS A 2 78.20 16.61 21.10
C LYS A 2 77.12 16.71 22.22
N PHE A 3 76.66 15.70 22.93
CA PHE A 3 77.16 14.39 23.41
C PHE A 3 75.93 13.55 23.81
N ARG A 4 75.76 12.32 23.46
CA ARG A 4 75.99 11.04 24.12
C ARG A 4 76.03 11.05 25.67
N LYS A 5 75.15 10.21 26.29
CA LYS A 5 75.64 9.15 27.15
C LYS A 5 74.53 8.13 27.53
N HIS A 6 74.90 6.91 27.36
CA HIS A 6 74.38 5.64 27.90
C HIS A 6 74.51 5.53 29.43
N VAL A 7 73.77 4.65 30.01
CA VAL A 7 74.16 3.63 31.02
C VAL A 7 72.84 2.95 31.40
N ALA A 8 72.51 1.73 31.09
CA ALA A 8 72.99 0.36 31.42
C ALA A 8 72.61 -0.11 32.84
N LEU A 9 71.78 -1.18 32.79
CA LEU A 9 71.73 -2.35 33.69
C LEU A 9 71.74 -2.15 35.21
N ASP A 10 70.85 -2.80 35.91
CA ASP A 10 71.18 -4.02 36.60
C ASP A 10 69.97 -4.86 37.05
N SER A 11 70.23 -6.13 37.11
CA SER A 11 69.43 -7.30 37.39
C SER A 11 69.42 -7.62 38.90
N SER A 12 68.40 -8.28 39.34
CA SER A 12 68.38 -9.40 40.27
C SER A 12 67.03 -9.50 41.00
N ALA A 13 66.32 -10.51 40.79
CA ALA A 13 66.35 -11.92 41.20
C ALA A 13 65.58 -12.20 42.52
N ARG A 14 64.79 -13.23 42.42
CA ARG A 14 64.27 -14.16 43.50
C ARG A 14 62.97 -13.74 44.16
N SER A 15 61.94 -14.48 44.16
CA SER A 15 61.63 -15.91 44.19
C SER A 15 60.30 -16.07 44.98
N LEU A 16 59.45 -16.98 44.51
CA LEU A 16 58.55 -17.85 45.28
C LEU A 16 57.26 -17.17 45.92
N LEU A 17 56.11 -17.42 45.47
CA LEU A 17 55.26 -18.52 45.99
C LEU A 17 53.97 -18.66 45.11
N ALA A 18 53.72 -19.90 44.75
CA ALA A 18 52.54 -20.36 44.05
C ALA A 18 51.33 -20.25 44.97
N LEU A 19 50.24 -19.74 44.40
CA LEU A 19 48.87 -20.08 44.85
C LEU A 19 47.97 -20.16 43.63
N ALA A 20 47.67 -21.36 43.21
CA ALA A 20 46.69 -21.68 42.19
C ALA A 20 45.29 -21.31 42.71
N LEU A 21 44.66 -20.36 42.08
CA LEU A 21 43.21 -20.19 42.16
C LEU A 21 42.67 -20.39 40.77
N LEU A 22 42.11 -21.58 40.56
CA LEU A 22 41.20 -21.91 39.45
C LEU A 22 39.95 -21.03 39.54
N LEU A 23 39.91 -19.93 38.79
CA LEU A 23 38.67 -19.27 38.45
C LEU A 23 38.27 -19.74 37.05
N SER A 24 37.30 -20.64 37.05
CA SER A 24 36.52 -21.01 35.85
C SER A 24 35.86 -19.77 35.28
N ALA A 25 36.43 -19.18 34.23
CA ALA A 25 35.80 -18.20 33.41
C ALA A 25 34.71 -18.88 32.58
N SER A 26 33.47 -18.89 33.10
CA SER A 26 32.28 -19.19 32.32
C SER A 26 32.14 -18.09 31.28
N GLY A 27 32.60 -18.36 30.05
CA GLY A 27 32.38 -17.53 28.90
C GLY A 27 30.89 -17.49 28.57
N VAL A 28 30.20 -16.46 29.07
CA VAL A 28 28.88 -16.10 28.54
C VAL A 28 29.13 -15.49 27.19
N ALA A 29 29.01 -16.30 26.13
CA ALA A 29 28.89 -15.80 24.78
C ALA A 29 27.64 -14.90 24.70
N PRO A 30 27.74 -13.67 24.14
CA PRO A 30 26.55 -12.89 23.91
C PRO A 30 25.67 -13.65 22.91
N SER A 31 24.57 -14.19 23.37
CA SER A 31 23.49 -14.70 22.54
C SER A 31 23.07 -13.56 21.63
N ARG A 32 23.47 -13.63 20.35
CA ARG A 32 22.84 -12.83 19.32
C ARG A 32 21.37 -13.26 19.31
N ALA A 33 20.53 -12.50 19.99
CA ALA A 33 19.11 -12.55 19.77
C ALA A 33 18.90 -12.21 18.28
N THR A 34 18.73 -13.24 17.48
CA THR A 34 18.11 -13.11 16.16
C THR A 34 16.73 -12.51 16.46
N ARG A 35 16.58 -11.23 16.21
CA ARG A 35 15.29 -10.59 16.15
C ARG A 35 14.55 -11.36 15.05
N ALA A 36 13.66 -12.26 15.47
CA ALA A 36 12.64 -12.79 14.58
C ALA A 36 11.94 -11.56 14.03
N GLN A 37 12.08 -11.35 12.73
CA GLN A 37 11.30 -10.38 11.99
C GLN A 37 9.89 -10.91 12.12
N ASP A 38 9.09 -10.29 12.99
CA ASP A 38 7.65 -10.51 13.05
C ASP A 38 7.12 -10.15 11.66
N ASP A 39 6.96 -11.17 10.82
CA ASP A 39 6.14 -11.09 9.64
C ASP A 39 4.71 -10.89 10.15
N ASP A 40 4.33 -9.63 10.40
CA ASP A 40 2.95 -9.22 10.61
C ASP A 40 2.15 -9.55 9.34
N VAL A 41 1.83 -10.82 9.21
CA VAL A 41 0.84 -11.29 8.23
C VAL A 41 -0.49 -10.73 8.72
N ILE A 42 -1.03 -9.74 8.01
CA ILE A 42 -2.41 -9.30 8.23
C ILE A 42 -3.31 -10.49 7.92
N SER A 43 -3.59 -11.28 8.94
CA SER A 43 -4.49 -12.42 8.88
C SER A 43 -5.91 -11.89 8.97
N VAL A 44 -6.57 -11.79 7.83
CA VAL A 44 -8.03 -11.59 7.80
C VAL A 44 -8.68 -12.94 8.16
N ASN A 45 -8.97 -13.09 9.43
CA ASN A 45 -9.70 -14.26 9.94
C ASN A 45 -11.20 -14.06 9.72
N SER A 46 -11.62 -13.85 8.47
CA SER A 46 -13.01 -13.65 8.08
C SER A 46 -13.38 -14.68 7.02
N ASP A 47 -14.33 -15.54 7.35
CA ASP A 47 -14.98 -16.43 6.38
C ASP A 47 -15.77 -15.67 5.29
N LEU A 48 -15.77 -14.35 5.33
CA LEU A 48 -16.50 -13.48 4.41
C LEU A 48 -15.52 -12.76 3.46
N VAL A 49 -15.64 -13.04 2.18
CA VAL A 49 -14.97 -12.30 1.12
C VAL A 49 -15.85 -11.13 0.72
N VAL A 50 -15.32 -9.90 0.80
CA VAL A 50 -16.02 -8.67 0.40
C VAL A 50 -15.38 -8.15 -0.87
N LEU A 51 -16.18 -7.84 -1.86
CA LEU A 51 -15.79 -7.28 -3.15
C LEU A 51 -16.40 -5.89 -3.32
N ASN A 52 -15.58 -4.92 -3.70
CA ASN A 52 -16.04 -3.66 -4.27
C ASN A 52 -16.18 -3.87 -5.78
N VAL A 53 -17.38 -3.66 -6.29
CA VAL A 53 -17.69 -3.93 -7.69
C VAL A 53 -18.14 -2.63 -8.38
N THR A 54 -17.40 -2.21 -9.39
CA THR A 54 -17.79 -1.13 -10.28
C THR A 54 -18.55 -1.73 -11.46
N ALA A 55 -19.79 -1.30 -11.69
CA ALA A 55 -20.60 -1.73 -12.83
C ALA A 55 -20.76 -0.57 -13.83
N THR A 56 -20.36 -0.79 -15.07
CA THR A 56 -20.45 0.22 -16.14
C THR A 56 -21.11 -0.34 -17.39
N ASP A 57 -21.73 0.51 -18.18
CA ASP A 57 -22.19 0.18 -19.52
C ASP A 57 -21.03 0.16 -20.54
N GLY A 58 -21.34 -0.19 -21.79
CA GLY A 58 -20.35 -0.23 -22.88
C GLY A 58 -19.74 1.13 -23.25
N LYS A 59 -20.27 2.25 -22.69
CA LYS A 59 -19.73 3.61 -22.85
C LYS A 59 -18.95 4.06 -21.64
N GLY A 60 -18.88 3.24 -20.58
CA GLY A 60 -18.19 3.55 -19.33
C GLY A 60 -19.02 4.32 -18.31
N ALA A 61 -20.32 4.56 -18.55
CA ALA A 61 -21.21 5.17 -17.58
C ALA A 61 -21.58 4.16 -16.48
N TYR A 62 -21.65 4.64 -15.22
CA TYR A 62 -22.02 3.80 -14.08
C TYR A 62 -23.46 3.33 -14.18
N VAL A 63 -23.70 2.06 -13.90
CA VAL A 63 -25.03 1.45 -13.93
C VAL A 63 -25.57 1.35 -12.52
N HIS A 64 -26.63 2.10 -12.25
CA HIS A 64 -27.29 2.19 -10.95
C HIS A 64 -28.48 1.25 -10.81
N GLY A 65 -28.91 1.01 -9.56
CA GLY A 65 -30.10 0.28 -9.22
C GLY A 65 -30.02 -1.21 -9.50
N LEU A 66 -28.81 -1.78 -9.65
CA LEU A 66 -28.63 -3.23 -9.70
C LEU A 66 -28.95 -3.83 -8.34
N LYS A 67 -29.57 -5.03 -8.35
CA LYS A 67 -29.93 -5.78 -7.15
C LYS A 67 -29.01 -6.96 -6.98
N ARG A 68 -28.98 -7.56 -5.78
CA ARG A 68 -28.16 -8.73 -5.48
C ARG A 68 -28.31 -9.85 -6.53
N GLY A 69 -29.51 -10.07 -7.03
CA GLY A 69 -29.79 -11.11 -8.03
C GLY A 69 -29.26 -10.82 -9.43
N ASP A 70 -28.84 -9.57 -9.70
CA ASP A 70 -28.20 -9.20 -10.96
C ASP A 70 -26.71 -9.59 -11.00
N PHE A 71 -26.12 -9.94 -9.83
CA PHE A 71 -24.69 -10.27 -9.73
C PHE A 71 -24.50 -11.79 -9.60
N LYS A 72 -23.49 -12.29 -10.28
CA LYS A 72 -22.98 -13.64 -10.17
C LYS A 72 -21.51 -13.59 -9.84
N VAL A 73 -21.12 -14.20 -8.72
CA VAL A 73 -19.72 -14.31 -8.28
C VAL A 73 -19.21 -15.70 -8.59
N ILE A 74 -18.06 -15.78 -9.23
CA ILE A 74 -17.40 -17.03 -9.60
C ILE A 74 -16.00 -17.02 -8.95
N GLU A 75 -15.70 -18.03 -8.11
CA GLU A 75 -14.40 -18.25 -7.52
C GLU A 75 -13.82 -19.57 -8.03
N ASP A 76 -12.63 -19.54 -8.62
CA ASP A 76 -11.97 -20.73 -9.20
C ASP A 76 -12.87 -21.55 -10.12
N GLY A 77 -13.73 -20.87 -10.90
CA GLY A 77 -14.69 -21.48 -11.82
C GLY A 77 -16.00 -21.96 -11.17
N HIS A 78 -16.17 -21.81 -9.85
CA HIS A 78 -17.37 -22.23 -9.13
C HIS A 78 -18.19 -21.02 -8.68
N GLU A 79 -19.49 -21.05 -8.96
CA GLU A 79 -20.41 -20.01 -8.51
C GLU A 79 -20.53 -19.98 -7.00
N GLN A 80 -20.49 -18.77 -6.43
CA GLN A 80 -20.57 -18.53 -4.99
C GLN A 80 -21.89 -17.84 -4.63
N GLN A 81 -22.48 -18.26 -3.51
CA GLN A 81 -23.69 -17.64 -3.01
C GLN A 81 -23.40 -16.28 -2.37
N ILE A 82 -23.96 -15.21 -2.93
CA ILE A 82 -23.86 -13.88 -2.36
C ILE A 82 -24.68 -13.84 -1.07
N THR A 83 -24.01 -13.57 0.06
CA THR A 83 -24.64 -13.49 1.39
C THR A 83 -24.87 -12.06 1.84
N ASN A 84 -24.02 -11.12 1.38
CA ASN A 84 -24.08 -9.72 1.73
C ASN A 84 -24.14 -8.89 0.45
N PHE A 85 -24.98 -7.85 0.46
CA PHE A 85 -25.09 -6.91 -0.64
C PHE A 85 -25.31 -5.51 -0.09
N GLY A 86 -24.55 -4.55 -0.57
CA GLY A 86 -24.67 -3.13 -0.25
C GLY A 86 -24.77 -2.32 -1.53
N GLU A 87 -25.70 -1.39 -1.53
CA GLU A 87 -25.87 -0.42 -2.61
C GLU A 87 -24.82 0.71 -2.51
N GLU A 88 -24.80 1.58 -3.47
CA GLU A 88 -23.78 2.59 -3.77
C GLU A 88 -23.54 3.65 -2.68
N GLU A 89 -24.47 3.84 -1.75
CA GLU A 89 -24.43 4.91 -0.75
C GLU A 89 -23.62 4.58 0.52
N THR A 90 -22.99 3.41 0.58
CA THR A 90 -22.22 3.02 1.77
C THR A 90 -20.94 3.85 1.89
N PRO A 91 -20.69 4.47 3.06
CA PRO A 91 -19.43 5.22 3.29
C PRO A 91 -18.19 4.40 3.05
N PHE A 92 -17.11 5.07 2.63
CA PHE A 92 -15.82 4.44 2.43
C PHE A 92 -14.69 5.12 3.23
N ALA A 93 -13.62 4.36 3.47
CA ALA A 93 -12.37 4.87 4.02
C ALA A 93 -11.30 4.87 2.93
N VAL A 94 -10.57 5.97 2.77
CA VAL A 94 -9.48 6.08 1.82
C VAL A 94 -8.18 6.51 2.48
N ALA A 95 -7.08 5.86 2.15
CA ALA A 95 -5.73 6.31 2.45
C ALA A 95 -5.14 6.97 1.21
N LEU A 96 -4.87 8.26 1.29
CA LEU A 96 -4.20 9.02 0.24
C LEU A 96 -2.70 9.01 0.50
N LEU A 97 -1.92 8.41 -0.40
CA LEU A 97 -0.47 8.30 -0.33
C LEU A 97 0.16 9.31 -1.28
N ILE A 98 0.91 10.27 -0.75
CA ILE A 98 1.59 11.32 -1.51
C ILE A 98 3.07 11.02 -1.53
N ASP A 99 3.60 10.73 -2.69
CA ASP A 99 5.02 10.63 -2.93
C ASP A 99 5.69 11.99 -2.79
N ILE A 100 6.69 12.06 -1.91
CA ILE A 100 7.54 13.22 -1.70
C ILE A 100 9.02 12.87 -1.89
N SER A 101 9.31 11.82 -2.68
CA SER A 101 10.67 11.46 -3.08
C SER A 101 11.31 12.54 -3.95
N GLY A 102 12.62 12.46 -4.14
CA GLY A 102 13.37 13.45 -4.91
C GLY A 102 12.89 13.61 -6.36
N SER A 103 12.39 12.55 -6.99
CA SER A 103 11.83 12.59 -8.35
C SER A 103 10.56 13.43 -8.47
N MET A 104 9.85 13.64 -7.34
CA MET A 104 8.66 14.48 -7.27
C MET A 104 8.96 15.97 -7.11
N GLU A 105 10.25 16.38 -7.14
CA GLU A 105 10.62 17.80 -7.15
C GLU A 105 9.94 18.54 -8.32
N GLY A 106 9.33 19.68 -8.00
CA GLY A 106 8.49 20.43 -8.95
C GLY A 106 7.05 19.95 -9.07
N ARG A 107 6.69 18.75 -8.59
CA ARG A 107 5.32 18.20 -8.64
C ARG A 107 4.60 18.21 -7.30
N ILE A 108 5.32 18.46 -6.20
CA ILE A 108 4.73 18.41 -4.84
C ILE A 108 3.57 19.39 -4.65
N THR A 109 3.66 20.59 -5.25
CA THR A 109 2.56 21.56 -5.20
C THR A 109 1.32 21.04 -5.95
N LEU A 110 1.53 20.37 -7.07
CA LEU A 110 0.47 19.77 -7.85
C LEU A 110 -0.16 18.58 -7.09
N ALA A 111 0.65 17.74 -6.45
CA ALA A 111 0.17 16.63 -5.62
C ALA A 111 -0.68 17.11 -4.45
N ARG A 112 -0.28 18.21 -3.78
CA ARG A 112 -1.08 18.84 -2.72
C ARG A 112 -2.41 19.38 -3.24
N ALA A 113 -2.39 20.10 -4.37
CA ALA A 113 -3.61 20.61 -4.98
C ALA A 113 -4.56 19.47 -5.37
N ALA A 114 -4.03 18.35 -5.84
CA ALA A 114 -4.76 17.15 -6.12
C ALA A 114 -5.37 16.53 -4.85
N ALA A 115 -4.59 16.44 -3.76
CA ALA A 115 -5.05 15.96 -2.47
C ALA A 115 -6.23 16.79 -1.93
N ILE A 116 -6.11 18.12 -1.96
CA ILE A 116 -7.19 19.03 -1.54
C ILE A 116 -8.46 18.74 -2.37
N ARG A 117 -8.33 18.69 -3.69
CA ARG A 117 -9.48 18.43 -4.58
C ARG A 117 -10.12 17.08 -4.32
N PHE A 118 -9.31 16.07 -4.01
CA PHE A 118 -9.83 14.76 -3.66
C PHE A 118 -10.64 14.82 -2.35
N LEU A 119 -10.10 15.45 -1.31
CA LEU A 119 -10.78 15.62 -0.03
C LEU A 119 -12.09 16.39 -0.18
N ASP A 120 -12.09 17.50 -0.93
CA ASP A 120 -13.28 18.31 -1.22
C ASP A 120 -14.41 17.50 -1.92
N GLY A 121 -14.03 16.50 -2.72
CA GLY A 121 -14.97 15.66 -3.45
C GLY A 121 -15.62 14.55 -2.62
N LEU A 122 -15.14 14.27 -1.41
CA LEU A 122 -15.66 13.21 -0.56
C LEU A 122 -17.03 13.59 0.04
N ARG A 123 -17.89 12.58 0.25
CA ARG A 123 -19.18 12.73 0.92
C ARG A 123 -19.01 12.94 2.42
N GLU A 124 -19.99 13.52 3.09
CA GLU A 124 -19.93 13.84 4.52
C GLU A 124 -19.51 12.66 5.42
N ASN A 125 -19.99 11.46 5.10
CA ASN A 125 -19.72 10.24 5.89
C ASN A 125 -18.48 9.47 5.43
N ASP A 126 -17.82 9.88 4.34
CA ASP A 126 -16.57 9.27 3.90
C ASP A 126 -15.41 9.78 4.76
N VAL A 127 -14.44 8.93 5.03
CA VAL A 127 -13.25 9.28 5.80
C VAL A 127 -11.98 9.10 5.00
N ALA A 128 -11.04 10.01 5.20
CA ALA A 128 -9.73 9.98 4.56
C ALA A 128 -8.60 10.13 5.57
N ALA A 129 -7.50 9.44 5.34
CA ALA A 129 -6.21 9.70 5.94
C ALA A 129 -5.22 10.11 4.86
N VAL A 130 -4.23 10.91 5.20
CA VAL A 130 -3.17 11.35 4.29
C VAL A 130 -1.83 10.89 4.81
N TYR A 131 -1.07 10.23 3.96
CA TYR A 131 0.30 9.79 4.19
C TYR A 131 1.24 10.47 3.20
N SER A 132 2.43 10.76 3.64
CA SER A 132 3.56 11.10 2.76
C SER A 132 4.59 9.98 2.83
N PHE A 133 5.27 9.72 1.73
CA PHE A 133 6.35 8.75 1.72
C PHE A 133 7.52 9.21 0.84
N HIS A 134 8.72 8.90 1.32
CA HIS A 134 9.99 9.07 0.65
C HIS A 134 10.93 7.94 1.08
N SER A 135 11.97 8.20 1.90
CA SER A 135 12.79 7.16 2.52
C SER A 135 12.11 6.50 3.73
N GLU A 136 11.02 7.06 4.20
CA GLU A 136 10.16 6.57 5.27
C GLU A 136 8.70 6.95 5.00
N VAL A 137 7.77 6.30 5.70
CA VAL A 137 6.34 6.58 5.62
C VAL A 137 5.93 7.43 6.81
N GLY A 138 5.27 8.55 6.55
CA GLY A 138 4.74 9.44 7.58
C GLY A 138 3.24 9.67 7.42
N GLN A 139 2.48 9.53 8.52
CA GLN A 139 1.07 9.89 8.52
C GLN A 139 0.91 11.40 8.70
N VAL A 140 0.42 12.08 7.66
CA VAL A 140 0.21 13.53 7.62
C VAL A 140 -1.14 13.92 8.23
N GLN A 141 -2.16 13.08 8.06
CA GLN A 141 -3.51 13.30 8.57
C GLN A 141 -4.14 11.95 8.92
N GLU A 142 -4.70 11.84 10.12
CA GLU A 142 -5.42 10.66 10.57
C GLU A 142 -6.76 10.51 9.83
N PHE A 143 -7.35 9.31 9.89
CA PHE A 143 -8.68 9.09 9.31
C PHE A 143 -9.72 9.99 9.96
N SER A 144 -10.27 10.88 9.17
CA SER A 144 -11.31 11.81 9.57
C SER A 144 -12.20 12.16 8.38
N ASN A 145 -13.30 12.83 8.65
CA ASN A 145 -14.14 13.47 7.62
C ASN A 145 -13.78 14.94 7.39
N GLU A 146 -12.62 15.39 7.90
CA GLU A 146 -12.08 16.70 7.60
C GLU A 146 -11.75 16.82 6.11
N ARG A 147 -12.18 17.93 5.50
CA ARG A 147 -11.93 18.21 4.07
C ARG A 147 -10.68 19.07 3.86
N ASP A 148 -10.28 19.80 4.89
CA ASP A 148 -9.08 20.59 4.86
C ASP A 148 -7.84 19.71 5.02
N LEU A 149 -6.86 19.90 4.14
CA LEU A 149 -5.59 19.23 4.23
C LEU A 149 -4.80 19.78 5.43
N ALA A 150 -4.31 18.89 6.29
CA ALA A 150 -3.59 19.27 7.51
C ALA A 150 -2.44 20.25 7.20
N PRO A 151 -2.23 21.31 8.02
CA PRO A 151 -1.20 22.33 7.78
C PRO A 151 0.21 21.76 7.56
N ARG A 152 0.55 20.65 8.23
CA ARG A 152 1.85 19.99 8.06
C ARG A 152 2.10 19.43 6.65
N ALA A 153 1.04 19.19 5.87
CA ALA A 153 1.20 18.80 4.47
C ALA A 153 1.85 19.89 3.61
N PHE A 154 1.69 21.16 4.00
CA PHE A 154 2.30 22.28 3.28
C PHE A 154 3.81 22.42 3.55
N ALA A 155 4.30 21.80 4.62
CA ALA A 155 5.72 21.75 4.96
C ALA A 155 6.47 20.57 4.29
N LEU A 156 5.78 19.70 3.56
CA LEU A 156 6.41 18.58 2.86
C LEU A 156 7.31 19.11 1.72
N HIS A 157 8.49 18.55 1.61
CA HIS A 157 9.46 18.86 0.55
C HIS A 157 9.91 17.56 -0.11
N ALA A 158 10.10 17.60 -1.42
CA ALA A 158 10.58 16.46 -2.16
C ALA A 158 12.05 16.17 -1.80
N THR A 159 12.32 14.94 -1.33
CA THR A 159 13.66 14.49 -0.94
C THR A 159 13.72 12.96 -0.80
N GLY A 160 14.92 12.42 -0.84
CA GLY A 160 15.17 11.01 -0.51
C GLY A 160 14.77 10.03 -1.61
N MET A 161 14.70 8.79 -1.17
CA MET A 161 14.34 7.60 -1.98
C MET A 161 12.81 7.42 -2.02
N THR A 162 12.32 6.32 -2.58
CA THR A 162 10.88 6.04 -2.67
C THR A 162 10.57 4.68 -2.03
N VAL A 163 9.70 4.67 -1.02
CA VAL A 163 9.25 3.44 -0.32
C VAL A 163 7.74 3.21 -0.55
N LEU A 164 7.35 3.12 -1.82
CA LEU A 164 5.94 2.95 -2.23
C LEU A 164 5.31 1.68 -1.65
N ASN A 165 6.03 0.54 -1.71
CA ASN A 165 5.48 -0.73 -1.22
C ASN A 165 5.27 -0.69 0.30
N ASP A 166 6.19 -0.08 1.06
CA ASP A 166 6.04 0.08 2.51
C ASP A 166 4.87 1.01 2.84
N ALA A 167 4.66 2.08 2.07
CA ALA A 167 3.51 2.98 2.22
C ALA A 167 2.18 2.26 1.99
N ILE A 168 2.08 1.41 0.96
CA ILE A 168 0.89 0.60 0.70
C ILE A 168 0.66 -0.39 1.86
N VAL A 169 1.71 -1.03 2.39
CA VAL A 169 1.58 -1.95 3.53
C VAL A 169 1.06 -1.22 4.77
N GLU A 170 1.62 -0.05 5.11
CA GLU A 170 1.22 0.71 6.29
C GLU A 170 -0.23 1.20 6.17
N ALA A 171 -0.58 1.82 5.06
CA ALA A 171 -1.96 2.23 4.79
C ALA A 171 -2.95 1.05 4.84
N SER A 172 -2.54 -0.12 4.36
CA SER A 172 -3.37 -1.33 4.41
C SER A 172 -3.62 -1.81 5.84
N LYS A 173 -2.62 -1.74 6.73
CA LYS A 173 -2.77 -2.08 8.15
C LYS A 173 -3.80 -1.18 8.83
N ASP A 174 -3.73 0.12 8.58
CA ASP A 174 -4.65 1.08 9.18
C ASP A 174 -6.06 0.95 8.61
N LEU A 175 -6.19 0.77 7.28
CA LEU A 175 -7.48 0.51 6.65
C LEU A 175 -8.12 -0.79 7.16
N ALA A 176 -7.34 -1.84 7.47
CA ALA A 176 -7.87 -3.09 8.01
C ALA A 176 -8.59 -2.92 9.35
N ARG A 177 -8.20 -1.90 10.14
CA ARG A 177 -8.81 -1.57 11.45
C ARG A 177 -10.06 -0.71 11.34
N ARG A 178 -10.36 -0.18 10.14
CA ARG A 178 -11.51 0.70 9.92
C ARG A 178 -12.84 -0.08 9.90
N PRO A 179 -13.93 0.51 10.43
CA PRO A 179 -15.25 -0.12 10.39
C PRO A 179 -15.85 -0.11 8.98
N GLU A 180 -15.46 0.84 8.12
CA GLU A 180 -15.95 0.96 6.77
C GLU A 180 -15.62 -0.30 5.95
N LYS A 181 -16.61 -0.85 5.25
CA LYS A 181 -16.45 -2.06 4.43
C LYS A 181 -15.81 -1.77 3.07
N ARG A 182 -16.01 -0.55 2.58
CA ARG A 182 -15.41 -0.06 1.34
C ARG A 182 -14.15 0.69 1.68
N ARG A 183 -13.04 0.22 1.16
CA ARG A 183 -11.71 0.75 1.47
C ARG A 183 -10.92 0.97 0.20
N ALA A 184 -10.19 2.07 0.14
CA ALA A 184 -9.35 2.40 -1.00
C ALA A 184 -7.99 2.94 -0.56
N ILE A 185 -7.01 2.75 -1.41
CA ILE A 185 -5.70 3.41 -1.36
C ILE A 185 -5.58 4.22 -2.64
N LEU A 186 -5.34 5.52 -2.52
CA LEU A 186 -5.08 6.39 -3.65
C LEU A 186 -3.62 6.82 -3.63
N VAL A 187 -2.86 6.35 -4.61
CA VAL A 187 -1.43 6.63 -4.75
C VAL A 187 -1.20 7.79 -5.71
N LEU A 188 -0.45 8.79 -5.29
CA LEU A 188 0.09 9.88 -6.09
C LEU A 188 1.59 9.75 -6.15
N SER A 189 2.15 9.24 -7.24
CA SER A 189 3.59 8.96 -7.37
C SER A 189 3.99 8.95 -8.84
N ASP A 190 5.27 9.05 -9.11
CA ASP A 190 5.84 8.72 -10.42
C ASP A 190 6.21 7.22 -10.54
N GLY A 191 5.90 6.43 -9.51
CA GLY A 191 5.83 4.98 -9.51
C GLY A 191 7.12 4.22 -9.24
N ALA A 192 8.25 4.88 -9.10
CA ALA A 192 9.52 4.21 -8.84
C ALA A 192 9.68 3.84 -7.36
N ASP A 193 9.49 2.57 -7.01
CA ASP A 193 9.93 2.07 -5.71
C ASP A 193 11.42 1.75 -5.75
N THR A 194 12.19 2.42 -4.90
CA THR A 194 13.65 2.30 -4.91
C THR A 194 14.24 1.76 -3.62
N SER A 195 13.47 1.74 -2.52
CA SER A 195 14.04 1.49 -1.20
C SER A 195 13.10 0.79 -0.19
N SER A 196 11.94 0.30 -0.62
CA SER A 196 11.06 -0.43 0.28
C SER A 196 11.68 -1.71 0.83
N HIS A 197 11.34 -2.04 2.06
CA HIS A 197 11.61 -3.35 2.65
C HIS A 197 10.58 -4.39 2.17
N ALA A 198 9.37 -3.97 1.87
CA ALA A 198 8.33 -4.83 1.34
C ALA A 198 8.47 -4.99 -0.18
N THR A 199 8.21 -6.20 -0.66
CA THR A 199 8.08 -6.45 -2.10
C THR A 199 6.73 -5.97 -2.62
N SER A 200 6.61 -5.74 -3.93
CA SER A 200 5.33 -5.38 -4.56
C SER A 200 4.25 -6.45 -4.33
N ASP A 201 4.62 -7.73 -4.29
CA ASP A 201 3.68 -8.80 -3.99
C ASP A 201 3.19 -8.75 -2.53
N LYS A 202 4.07 -8.40 -1.56
CA LYS A 202 3.69 -8.20 -0.15
C LYS A 202 2.75 -6.99 0.00
N ALA A 203 3.05 -5.89 -0.68
CA ALA A 203 2.21 -4.70 -0.68
C ALA A 203 0.82 -4.98 -1.27
N LEU A 204 0.75 -5.64 -2.42
CA LEU A 204 -0.52 -6.05 -3.01
C LEU A 204 -1.30 -7.00 -2.10
N ALA A 205 -0.63 -7.99 -1.51
CA ALA A 205 -1.26 -8.93 -0.60
C ALA A 205 -1.85 -8.23 0.63
N ALA A 206 -1.15 -7.24 1.20
CA ALA A 206 -1.64 -6.43 2.31
C ALA A 206 -2.90 -5.63 1.92
N ALA A 207 -2.90 -4.98 0.77
CA ALA A 207 -4.07 -4.25 0.28
C ALA A 207 -5.28 -5.16 0.05
N LEU A 208 -5.07 -6.33 -0.58
CA LEU A 208 -6.12 -7.31 -0.80
C LEU A 208 -6.67 -7.88 0.51
N ALA A 209 -5.80 -8.14 1.51
CA ALA A 209 -6.20 -8.60 2.83
C ALA A 209 -7.02 -7.54 3.58
N ALA A 210 -6.69 -6.27 3.43
CA ALA A 210 -7.46 -5.15 3.96
C ALA A 210 -8.77 -4.88 3.19
N ASN A 211 -9.08 -5.63 2.12
CA ASN A 211 -10.15 -5.35 1.16
C ASN A 211 -10.05 -3.94 0.56
N ALA A 212 -8.84 -3.43 0.37
CA ALA A 212 -8.59 -2.11 -0.20
C ALA A 212 -8.36 -2.20 -1.72
N THR A 213 -9.06 -1.35 -2.44
CA THR A 213 -8.87 -1.14 -3.88
C THR A 213 -7.80 -0.07 -4.10
N ILE A 214 -6.79 -0.33 -4.92
CA ILE A 214 -5.72 0.64 -5.19
C ILE A 214 -6.03 1.42 -6.46
N TYR A 215 -6.11 2.73 -6.31
CA TYR A 215 -6.14 3.70 -7.40
C TYR A 215 -4.76 4.33 -7.52
N ALA A 216 -4.23 4.43 -8.71
CA ALA A 216 -2.90 4.99 -8.94
C ALA A 216 -2.97 6.14 -9.94
N VAL A 217 -2.52 7.30 -9.52
CA VAL A 217 -2.31 8.47 -10.37
C VAL A 217 -0.81 8.63 -10.57
N ASP A 218 -0.38 8.27 -11.76
CA ASP A 218 1.01 8.35 -12.19
C ASP A 218 1.30 9.79 -12.66
N MET A 219 2.16 10.46 -11.92
CA MET A 219 2.58 11.83 -12.15
C MET A 219 3.91 11.92 -12.92
N GLY A 220 4.46 10.77 -13.34
CA GLY A 220 5.73 10.72 -14.07
C GLY A 220 5.65 11.35 -15.46
N GLU A 221 6.77 11.91 -15.91
CA GLU A 221 6.94 12.31 -17.31
C GLU A 221 7.48 11.12 -18.11
N HIS A 222 6.63 10.58 -18.98
CA HIS A 222 7.00 9.44 -19.82
C HIS A 222 7.60 9.86 -21.18
N THR A 223 8.14 11.08 -21.27
CA THR A 223 8.71 11.70 -22.47
C THR A 223 10.24 11.65 -22.43
N GLY A 224 10.82 10.48 -22.45
CA GLY A 224 12.28 10.30 -22.48
C GLY A 224 12.71 9.16 -23.38
N GLY A 225 13.98 9.15 -23.78
CA GLY A 225 14.62 8.05 -24.49
C GLY A 225 15.66 7.32 -23.63
N GLY A 226 16.10 6.13 -24.06
CA GLY A 226 17.16 5.40 -23.37
C GLY A 226 16.77 4.80 -22.01
N ALA A 227 17.70 4.77 -21.04
CA ALA A 227 17.52 4.13 -19.75
C ALA A 227 16.36 4.75 -18.94
N ALA A 228 16.21 6.06 -18.97
CA ALA A 228 15.13 6.76 -18.25
C ALA A 228 13.74 6.33 -18.74
N ALA A 229 13.57 6.04 -20.02
CA ALA A 229 12.30 5.51 -20.54
C ALA A 229 12.00 4.11 -20.02
N ILE A 230 13.02 3.27 -19.86
CA ILE A 230 12.87 1.90 -19.33
C ILE A 230 12.43 1.97 -17.85
N ASP A 231 13.08 2.82 -17.07
CA ASP A 231 12.74 3.00 -15.64
C ASP A 231 11.31 3.56 -15.48
N ALA A 232 10.92 4.55 -16.27
CA ALA A 232 9.56 5.09 -16.29
C ALA A 232 8.51 4.03 -16.68
N MET A 233 8.82 3.17 -17.64
CA MET A 233 7.94 2.07 -18.03
C MET A 233 7.80 1.03 -16.91
N ALA A 234 8.89 0.68 -16.23
CA ALA A 234 8.86 -0.24 -15.09
C ALA A 234 8.04 0.31 -13.92
N SER A 235 8.21 1.59 -13.61
CA SER A 235 7.47 2.31 -12.58
C SER A 235 5.97 2.34 -12.86
N SER A 236 5.59 2.73 -14.07
CA SER A 236 4.20 2.70 -14.53
C SER A 236 3.61 1.29 -14.51
N ALA A 237 4.41 0.26 -14.82
CA ALA A 237 3.96 -1.13 -14.81
C ALA A 237 3.62 -1.59 -13.38
N ALA A 238 4.37 -1.17 -12.36
CA ALA A 238 4.08 -1.48 -10.96
C ALA A 238 2.74 -0.86 -10.52
N LEU A 239 2.52 0.43 -10.79
CA LEU A 239 1.27 1.12 -10.49
C LEU A 239 0.08 0.50 -11.23
N LYS A 240 0.23 0.18 -12.52
CA LYS A 240 -0.80 -0.52 -13.31
C LYS A 240 -1.14 -1.88 -12.73
N ASN A 241 -0.12 -2.64 -12.30
CA ASN A 241 -0.32 -3.96 -11.69
C ASN A 241 -1.09 -3.88 -10.36
N PHE A 242 -0.75 -2.93 -9.48
CA PHE A 242 -1.49 -2.70 -8.24
C PHE A 242 -2.96 -2.36 -8.51
N ALA A 243 -3.21 -1.39 -9.39
CA ALA A 243 -4.58 -1.00 -9.75
C ALA A 243 -5.36 -2.16 -10.35
N ALA A 244 -4.83 -2.83 -11.38
CA ALA A 244 -5.52 -3.92 -12.06
C ALA A 244 -5.87 -5.09 -11.13
N LYS A 245 -4.89 -5.56 -10.34
CA LYS A 245 -5.10 -6.73 -9.46
C LYS A 245 -6.03 -6.45 -8.28
N SER A 246 -6.08 -5.20 -7.79
CA SER A 246 -6.96 -4.80 -6.71
C SER A 246 -8.36 -4.37 -7.17
N GLY A 247 -8.59 -4.28 -8.48
CA GLY A 247 -9.87 -3.85 -9.06
C GLY A 247 -10.04 -2.34 -9.18
N GLY A 248 -8.96 -1.58 -9.03
CA GLY A 248 -8.95 -0.14 -9.18
C GLY A 248 -8.60 0.34 -10.58
N ARG A 249 -8.16 1.60 -10.65
CA ARG A 249 -7.84 2.27 -11.92
C ARG A 249 -6.46 2.94 -11.84
N TYR A 250 -5.72 2.81 -12.93
CA TYR A 250 -4.49 3.56 -13.18
C TYR A 250 -4.80 4.71 -14.12
N VAL A 251 -4.28 5.89 -13.79
CA VAL A 251 -4.35 7.09 -14.63
C VAL A 251 -2.96 7.71 -14.70
N SER A 252 -2.46 7.93 -15.91
CA SER A 252 -1.23 8.69 -16.12
C SER A 252 -1.61 10.12 -16.49
N THR A 253 -1.04 11.09 -15.77
CA THR A 253 -1.31 12.50 -16.03
C THR A 253 -0.15 13.38 -15.52
N PRO A 254 0.37 14.27 -16.36
CA PRO A 254 1.40 15.22 -15.94
C PRO A 254 0.84 16.36 -15.08
N GLY A 255 -0.49 16.45 -14.91
CA GLY A 255 -1.14 17.50 -14.15
C GLY A 255 -2.28 18.22 -14.86
N GLY A 256 -2.59 19.43 -14.38
CA GLY A 256 -3.59 20.31 -15.00
C GLY A 256 -5.03 19.77 -14.97
N GLU A 257 -5.79 20.01 -16.05
CA GLU A 257 -7.18 19.57 -16.17
C GLU A 257 -7.33 18.06 -16.17
N ALA A 258 -6.43 17.33 -16.83
CA ALA A 258 -6.46 15.87 -16.87
C ALA A 258 -6.38 15.26 -15.47
N MET A 259 -5.56 15.83 -14.59
CA MET A 259 -5.46 15.41 -13.19
C MET A 259 -6.77 15.69 -12.44
N ARG A 260 -7.36 16.87 -12.61
CA ARG A 260 -8.65 17.18 -11.98
C ARG A 260 -9.74 16.18 -12.39
N GLN A 261 -9.83 15.86 -13.68
CA GLN A 261 -10.75 14.85 -14.19
C GLN A 261 -10.47 13.45 -13.66
N ALA A 262 -9.19 13.07 -13.52
CA ALA A 262 -8.81 11.79 -12.93
C ALA A 262 -9.33 11.65 -11.50
N PHE A 263 -9.13 12.68 -10.66
CA PHE A 263 -9.60 12.66 -9.27
C PHE A 263 -11.11 12.67 -9.17
N ALA A 264 -11.80 13.54 -9.92
CA ALA A 264 -13.26 13.55 -9.98
C ALA A 264 -13.81 12.18 -10.38
N GLY A 265 -13.22 11.56 -11.39
CA GLY A 265 -13.62 10.22 -11.83
C GLY A 265 -13.31 9.11 -10.80
N ILE A 266 -12.26 9.24 -9.98
CA ILE A 266 -11.98 8.29 -8.88
C ILE A 266 -13.02 8.46 -7.76
N VAL A 267 -13.32 9.70 -7.34
CA VAL A 267 -14.36 9.99 -6.35
C VAL A 267 -15.72 9.49 -6.83
N GLU A 268 -16.07 9.77 -8.08
CA GLU A 268 -17.30 9.29 -8.69
C GLU A 268 -17.36 7.76 -8.69
N GLU A 269 -16.28 7.09 -9.07
CA GLU A 269 -16.21 5.63 -9.04
C GLU A 269 -16.38 5.08 -7.63
N LEU A 270 -15.62 5.61 -6.65
CA LEU A 270 -15.74 5.21 -5.25
C LEU A 270 -17.18 5.42 -4.73
N SER A 271 -17.86 6.45 -5.21
CA SER A 271 -19.25 6.75 -4.84
C SER A 271 -20.26 5.78 -5.44
N ASN A 272 -19.94 5.13 -6.56
CA ASN A 272 -20.88 4.31 -7.35
C ASN A 272 -20.54 2.80 -7.33
N GLN A 273 -19.73 2.33 -6.37
CA GLN A 273 -19.39 0.91 -6.22
C GLN A 273 -20.47 0.17 -5.43
N TYR A 274 -20.77 -1.05 -5.88
CA TYR A 274 -21.53 -2.03 -5.12
C TYR A 274 -20.61 -2.80 -4.19
N THR A 275 -21.12 -3.18 -3.03
CA THR A 275 -20.44 -4.10 -2.10
C THR A 275 -21.10 -5.46 -2.20
N VAL A 276 -20.34 -6.46 -2.64
CA VAL A 276 -20.82 -7.84 -2.79
C VAL A 276 -19.99 -8.74 -1.87
N GLY A 277 -20.68 -9.45 -0.95
CA GLY A 277 -20.03 -10.34 -0.01
C GLY A 277 -20.50 -11.78 -0.16
N TYR A 278 -19.57 -12.72 -0.08
CA TYR A 278 -19.87 -14.16 -0.10
C TYR A 278 -18.97 -14.93 0.85
N ARG A 279 -19.40 -16.12 1.23
CA ARG A 279 -18.57 -17.06 1.99
C ARG A 279 -18.05 -18.12 1.04
N PRO A 280 -16.72 -18.25 0.87
CA PRO A 280 -16.14 -19.23 -0.04
C PRO A 280 -16.58 -20.65 0.28
N THR A 281 -16.93 -21.41 -0.73
CA THR A 281 -17.17 -22.85 -0.60
C THR A 281 -15.88 -23.59 -0.27
N ASN A 282 -14.75 -23.15 -0.84
CA ASN A 282 -13.43 -23.63 -0.49
C ASN A 282 -12.81 -22.81 0.64
N ARG A 283 -12.79 -23.37 1.86
CA ARG A 283 -12.28 -22.72 3.07
C ARG A 283 -10.83 -23.09 3.42
N ALA A 284 -10.10 -23.78 2.53
CA ALA A 284 -8.75 -24.21 2.82
C ALA A 284 -7.79 -23.00 2.96
N HIS A 285 -7.07 -22.91 4.08
CA HIS A 285 -6.00 -21.94 4.33
C HIS A 285 -4.67 -22.48 3.77
N ASP A 286 -4.61 -22.67 2.45
CA ASP A 286 -3.48 -23.31 1.74
C ASP A 286 -2.50 -22.30 1.12
N GLY A 287 -2.74 -21.00 1.25
CA GLY A 287 -1.94 -19.94 0.67
C GLY A 287 -2.06 -19.82 -0.86
N ARG A 288 -2.96 -20.60 -1.48
CA ARG A 288 -3.16 -20.54 -2.94
C ARG A 288 -3.95 -19.30 -3.34
N TRP A 289 -3.69 -18.85 -4.54
CA TRP A 289 -4.48 -17.81 -5.17
C TRP A 289 -5.87 -18.32 -5.49
N ARG A 290 -6.90 -17.54 -5.17
CA ARG A 290 -8.31 -17.76 -5.49
C ARG A 290 -8.70 -16.72 -6.54
N ALA A 291 -8.93 -17.16 -7.76
CA ALA A 291 -9.34 -16.28 -8.85
C ALA A 291 -10.81 -15.91 -8.71
N ILE A 292 -11.14 -14.63 -8.87
CA ILE A 292 -12.51 -14.11 -8.79
C ILE A 292 -12.90 -13.51 -10.13
N ASN A 293 -14.12 -13.83 -10.57
CA ASN A 293 -14.83 -13.16 -11.63
C ASN A 293 -16.23 -12.75 -11.15
N VAL A 294 -16.66 -11.55 -11.53
CA VAL A 294 -18.04 -11.08 -11.26
C VAL A 294 -18.70 -10.76 -12.58
N GLU A 295 -19.87 -11.31 -12.78
CA GLU A 295 -20.73 -11.06 -13.94
C GLU A 295 -22.00 -10.35 -13.51
N VAL A 296 -22.55 -9.51 -14.42
CA VAL A 296 -23.84 -8.85 -14.22
C VAL A 296 -24.83 -9.38 -15.26
N ALA A 297 -25.98 -9.87 -14.80
CA ALA A 297 -27.02 -10.48 -15.64
C ALA A 297 -27.79 -9.48 -16.52
N ARG A 298 -27.29 -8.25 -16.66
CA ARG A 298 -27.84 -7.21 -17.53
C ARG A 298 -26.97 -7.06 -18.78
N ALA A 299 -27.54 -7.21 -19.97
CA ALA A 299 -26.82 -7.10 -21.23
C ALA A 299 -26.08 -5.77 -21.37
N GLY A 300 -24.82 -5.83 -21.82
CA GLY A 300 -23.98 -4.65 -22.03
C GLY A 300 -23.39 -4.01 -20.76
N VAL A 301 -23.60 -4.62 -19.59
CA VAL A 301 -22.99 -4.18 -18.34
C VAL A 301 -21.73 -4.98 -18.05
N LEU A 302 -20.65 -4.26 -17.75
CA LEU A 302 -19.35 -4.81 -17.37
C LEU A 302 -19.14 -4.61 -15.87
N ALA A 303 -18.69 -5.66 -15.18
CA ALA A 303 -18.29 -5.58 -13.78
C ALA A 303 -16.77 -5.57 -13.65
N ARG A 304 -16.24 -4.70 -12.78
CA ARG A 304 -14.82 -4.66 -12.42
C ARG A 304 -14.67 -4.76 -10.91
N THR A 305 -13.82 -5.68 -10.48
CA THR A 305 -13.45 -5.91 -9.08
C THR A 305 -12.03 -6.46 -9.02
N ARG A 306 -11.52 -6.77 -7.82
CA ARG A 306 -10.24 -7.45 -7.68
C ARG A 306 -10.25 -8.81 -8.37
N HIS A 307 -9.11 -9.19 -8.93
CA HIS A 307 -8.98 -10.45 -9.68
C HIS A 307 -8.91 -11.70 -8.79
N GLY A 308 -8.77 -11.53 -7.49
CA GLY A 308 -8.66 -12.64 -6.55
C GLY A 308 -8.04 -12.25 -5.22
N TYR A 309 -7.72 -13.24 -4.41
CA TYR A 309 -7.10 -13.08 -3.10
C TYR A 309 -6.33 -14.36 -2.70
N ARG A 310 -5.62 -14.29 -1.56
CA ARG A 310 -4.99 -15.45 -0.93
C ARG A 310 -5.46 -15.53 0.52
N LEU A 311 -5.83 -16.73 0.97
CA LEU A 311 -5.97 -17.01 2.39
C LEU A 311 -4.58 -17.36 2.93
N ALA A 312 -4.19 -16.74 4.05
CA ALA A 312 -2.93 -17.06 4.70
C ALA A 312 -2.91 -18.54 5.10
N LYS A 313 -1.75 -19.18 5.03
CA LYS A 313 -1.60 -20.54 5.59
C LYS A 313 -1.80 -20.46 7.09
N SER A 314 -2.70 -21.32 7.61
CA SER A 314 -2.85 -21.57 9.03
C SER A 314 -1.68 -22.39 9.56
#